data_bfdc84ed0be5c85c930eaabc3fe3c021
#
_entry.id   bfdc84ed0be5c85c930eaabc3fe3c021
#
_cell.length_a   1.000
_cell.length_b   1.000
_cell.length_c   1.000
_cell.angle_alpha   90.00
_cell.angle_beta   90.00
_cell.angle_gamma   90.00
#
_symmetry.space_group_name_H-M   'P 1'
#
loop_
_entity.id
_entity.type
_entity.pdbx_description
1 polymer ?
#
loop_
_entity_poly.entity_id
_entity_poly.type
_entity_poly.pdbx_seq_one_letter_code
_entity_poly.pdbx_strand_id
1 'polypeptide(L)'
;VPHLAGVRKAGDPAVSRSIEMGRKAHKMLQDAMSAFAAEDEAAAKAVIDADDAVDYDFNTIKRMLASEIAADPGKVDAALDVLMVIKYLERIGDHAVNIAEWVEFLRTGRYHHEKMF
;
A
#
# COMPACT_ATOMS: atom_id res chain seq x y z
N VAL A 1 3.65 16.08 4.66
CA VAL A 1 4.84 16.50 5.34
C VAL A 1 5.68 17.38 4.44
N PRO A 2 5.92 18.61 4.84
CA PRO A 2 6.53 19.59 3.95
C PRO A 2 8.01 19.41 3.67
N HIS A 3 8.69 18.55 4.40
CA HIS A 3 10.16 18.49 4.31
C HIS A 3 10.68 17.59 3.20
N LEU A 4 9.88 16.71 2.66
CA LEU A 4 10.35 15.77 1.65
C LEU A 4 10.90 16.47 0.42
N ALA A 5 10.22 17.51 -0.02
CA ALA A 5 10.60 18.18 -1.26
C ALA A 5 11.99 18.80 -1.22
N GLY A 6 12.45 19.20 -0.04
CA GLY A 6 13.78 19.80 0.08
C GLY A 6 14.91 18.80 0.33
N VAL A 7 14.56 17.53 0.57
CA VAL A 7 15.53 16.54 1.02
C VAL A 7 15.77 15.44 0.00
N ARG A 8 14.76 15.06 -0.78
CA ARG A 8 14.87 13.98 -1.73
C ARG A 8 14.63 14.46 -3.15
N LYS A 9 15.44 13.95 -4.05
CA LYS A 9 15.33 14.29 -5.47
C LYS A 9 14.32 13.36 -6.12
N ALA A 10 13.73 13.82 -7.23
CA ALA A 10 12.74 13.06 -7.97
C ALA A 10 13.25 11.69 -8.42
N GLY A 11 14.56 11.56 -8.66
CA GLY A 11 15.15 10.29 -9.09
C GLY A 11 15.54 9.36 -7.96
N ASP A 12 15.27 9.71 -6.73
CA ASP A 12 15.61 8.86 -5.57
C ASP A 12 14.90 7.52 -5.67
N PRO A 13 15.62 6.40 -5.55
CA PRO A 13 14.99 5.07 -5.69
C PRO A 13 13.85 4.81 -4.72
N ALA A 14 13.97 5.28 -3.46
CA ALA A 14 12.92 5.07 -2.49
C ALA A 14 11.66 5.85 -2.87
N VAL A 15 11.81 7.07 -3.37
CA VAL A 15 10.69 7.88 -3.82
C VAL A 15 10.03 7.25 -5.03
N SER A 16 10.83 6.81 -6.02
CA SER A 16 10.29 6.20 -7.23
C SER A 16 9.48 4.95 -6.90
N ARG A 17 10.00 4.11 -6.00
CA ARG A 17 9.28 2.90 -5.61
C ARG A 17 8.04 3.21 -4.79
N SER A 18 8.09 4.29 -3.99
CA SER A 18 6.91 4.72 -3.24
C SER A 18 5.79 5.19 -4.17
N ILE A 19 6.15 5.86 -5.26
CA ILE A 19 5.16 6.28 -6.26
C ILE A 19 4.50 5.05 -6.88
N GLU A 20 5.29 4.04 -7.24
CA GLU A 20 4.74 2.80 -7.80
C GLU A 20 3.83 2.08 -6.80
N MET A 21 4.26 2.03 -5.54
CA MET A 21 3.42 1.46 -4.48
C MET A 21 2.10 2.20 -4.37
N GLY A 22 2.16 3.54 -4.46
CA GLY A 22 0.96 4.38 -4.42
C GLY A 22 0.00 4.08 -5.56
N ARG A 23 0.54 3.86 -6.76
CA ARG A 23 -0.29 3.50 -7.90
C ARG A 23 -0.98 2.15 -7.69
N LYS A 24 -0.25 1.19 -7.15
CA LYS A 24 -0.81 -0.14 -6.87
C LYS A 24 -1.92 -0.06 -5.82
N ALA A 25 -1.68 0.66 -4.73
CA ALA A 25 -2.67 0.82 -3.67
C ALA A 25 -3.92 1.54 -4.19
N HIS A 26 -3.72 2.58 -4.99
CA HIS A 26 -4.82 3.33 -5.59
C HIS A 26 -5.66 2.44 -6.50
N LYS A 27 -4.99 1.65 -7.34
CA LYS A 27 -5.69 0.75 -8.24
C LYS A 27 -6.47 -0.30 -7.45
N MET A 28 -5.89 -0.84 -6.38
CA MET A 28 -6.60 -1.79 -5.52
C MET A 28 -7.89 -1.18 -4.98
N LEU A 29 -7.82 0.06 -4.50
CA LEU A 29 -9.00 0.72 -3.96
C LEU A 29 -10.06 0.93 -5.03
N GLN A 30 -9.66 1.40 -6.21
CA GLN A 30 -10.61 1.60 -7.31
C GLN A 30 -11.25 0.28 -7.73
N ASP A 31 -10.44 -0.77 -7.83
CA ASP A 31 -10.94 -2.09 -8.25
C ASP A 31 -11.87 -2.67 -7.18
N ALA A 32 -11.56 -2.45 -5.90
CA ALA A 32 -12.41 -2.92 -4.81
C ALA A 32 -13.77 -2.23 -4.84
N MET A 33 -13.78 -0.93 -5.09
CA MET A 33 -15.05 -0.19 -5.17
C MET A 33 -15.86 -0.59 -6.38
N SER A 34 -15.20 -0.85 -7.52
CA SER A 34 -15.88 -1.34 -8.71
C SER A 34 -16.45 -2.73 -8.48
N ALA A 35 -15.69 -3.60 -7.83
CA ALA A 35 -16.16 -4.94 -7.51
C ALA A 35 -17.38 -4.88 -6.58
N PHE A 36 -17.36 -3.97 -5.63
CA PHE A 36 -18.48 -3.79 -4.72
C PHE A 36 -19.73 -3.32 -5.47
N ALA A 37 -19.58 -2.33 -6.33
CA ALA A 37 -20.71 -1.79 -7.08
C ALA A 37 -21.32 -2.84 -8.03
N ALA A 38 -20.48 -3.68 -8.61
CA ALA A 38 -20.92 -4.71 -9.56
C ALA A 38 -21.23 -6.06 -8.88
N GLU A 39 -20.95 -6.17 -7.58
CA GLU A 39 -21.06 -7.43 -6.84
C GLU A 39 -20.27 -8.55 -7.53
N ASP A 40 -19.07 -8.21 -7.99
CA ASP A 40 -18.22 -9.10 -8.78
C ASP A 40 -17.21 -9.80 -7.87
N GLU A 41 -17.50 -11.05 -7.54
CA GLU A 41 -16.67 -11.84 -6.63
C GLU A 41 -15.27 -12.11 -7.20
N ALA A 42 -15.17 -12.37 -8.50
CA ALA A 42 -13.88 -12.64 -9.13
C ALA A 42 -12.99 -11.39 -9.08
N ALA A 43 -13.59 -10.23 -9.34
CA ALA A 43 -12.85 -8.96 -9.25
C ALA A 43 -12.39 -8.70 -7.82
N ALA A 44 -13.24 -9.00 -6.83
CA ALA A 44 -12.88 -8.84 -5.43
C ALA A 44 -11.71 -9.74 -5.04
N LYS A 45 -11.71 -10.97 -5.52
CA LYS A 45 -10.62 -11.89 -5.25
C LYS A 45 -9.30 -11.39 -5.84
N ALA A 46 -9.36 -10.79 -7.02
CA ALA A 46 -8.17 -10.21 -7.65
C ALA A 46 -7.58 -9.08 -6.80
N VAL A 47 -8.43 -8.29 -6.15
CA VAL A 47 -7.98 -7.22 -5.26
C VAL A 47 -7.24 -7.82 -4.06
N ILE A 48 -7.80 -8.85 -3.46
CA ILE A 48 -7.18 -9.51 -2.31
C ILE A 48 -5.80 -10.05 -2.70
N ASP A 49 -5.69 -10.66 -3.87
CA ASP A 49 -4.42 -11.20 -4.35
C ASP A 49 -3.40 -10.10 -4.65
N ALA A 50 -3.86 -8.93 -5.06
CA ALA A 50 -2.97 -7.82 -5.39
C ALA A 50 -2.26 -7.24 -4.17
N ASP A 51 -2.75 -7.51 -2.96
CA ASP A 51 -2.16 -6.99 -1.74
C ASP A 51 -0.72 -7.46 -1.53
N ASP A 52 -0.38 -8.63 -2.02
CA ASP A 52 0.98 -9.17 -1.88
C ASP A 52 2.02 -8.24 -2.54
N ALA A 53 1.68 -7.62 -3.66
CA ALA A 53 2.60 -6.72 -4.35
C ALA A 53 2.83 -5.44 -3.55
N VAL A 54 1.79 -4.94 -2.90
CA VAL A 54 1.90 -3.75 -2.06
C VAL A 54 2.75 -4.05 -0.83
N ASP A 55 2.52 -5.21 -0.21
CA ASP A 55 3.32 -5.64 0.94
C ASP A 55 4.80 -5.81 0.56
N TYR A 56 5.05 -6.37 -0.61
CA TYR A 56 6.42 -6.54 -1.10
C TYR A 56 7.11 -5.18 -1.25
N ASP A 57 6.41 -4.22 -1.84
CA ASP A 57 6.95 -2.87 -2.01
C ASP A 57 7.20 -2.21 -0.65
N PHE A 58 6.28 -2.37 0.29
CA PHE A 58 6.44 -1.81 1.61
C PHE A 58 7.73 -2.31 2.27
N ASN A 59 7.92 -3.62 2.26
CA ASN A 59 9.09 -4.21 2.89
C ASN A 59 10.39 -3.85 2.16
N THR A 60 10.34 -3.75 0.84
CA THR A 60 11.50 -3.38 0.05
C THR A 60 11.93 -1.94 0.36
N ILE A 61 10.96 -1.01 0.37
CA ILE A 61 11.26 0.38 0.67
C ILE A 61 11.78 0.53 2.10
N LYS A 62 11.17 -0.19 3.04
CA LYS A 62 11.61 -0.14 4.42
C LYS A 62 13.08 -0.54 4.55
N ARG A 63 13.50 -1.59 3.85
CA ARG A 63 14.91 -2.00 3.87
C ARG A 63 15.82 -0.97 3.21
N MET A 64 15.35 -0.34 2.12
CA MET A 64 16.11 0.73 1.48
C MET A 64 16.35 1.89 2.44
N LEU A 65 15.31 2.27 3.18
CA LEU A 65 15.41 3.36 4.15
C LEU A 65 16.36 3.01 5.29
N ALA A 66 16.29 1.77 5.76
CA ALA A 66 17.20 1.32 6.81
C ALA A 66 18.66 1.37 6.35
N SER A 67 18.93 0.99 5.10
CA SER A 67 20.27 1.08 4.53
C SER A 67 20.74 2.51 4.41
N GLU A 68 19.86 3.44 4.03
CA GLU A 68 20.21 4.85 3.95
C GLU A 68 20.61 5.41 5.32
N ILE A 69 19.84 5.06 6.34
CA ILE A 69 20.14 5.55 7.71
C ILE A 69 21.46 4.97 8.20
N ALA A 70 21.69 3.69 7.92
CA ALA A 70 22.94 3.04 8.34
C ALA A 70 24.17 3.69 7.67
N ALA A 71 24.04 4.08 6.40
CA ALA A 71 25.12 4.70 5.67
C ALA A 71 25.31 6.17 6.09
N ASP A 72 24.23 6.84 6.44
CA ASP A 72 24.27 8.26 6.81
C ASP A 72 23.14 8.55 7.82
N PRO A 73 23.46 8.48 9.14
CA PRO A 73 22.44 8.74 10.15
C PRO A 73 21.78 10.11 10.06
N GLY A 74 22.40 11.06 9.36
CA GLY A 74 21.79 12.37 9.14
C GLY A 74 20.56 12.32 8.26
N LYS A 75 20.32 11.21 7.57
CA LYS A 75 19.15 11.05 6.71
C LYS A 75 17.94 10.47 7.42
N VAL A 76 18.02 10.28 8.75
CA VAL A 76 16.95 9.61 9.49
C VAL A 76 15.61 10.33 9.35
N ASP A 77 15.58 11.65 9.42
CA ASP A 77 14.31 12.38 9.34
C ASP A 77 13.65 12.22 7.98
N ALA A 78 14.44 12.32 6.90
CA ALA A 78 13.90 12.12 5.56
C ALA A 78 13.41 10.71 5.36
N ALA A 79 14.12 9.73 5.92
CA ALA A 79 13.72 8.33 5.82
C ALA A 79 12.41 8.07 6.57
N LEU A 80 12.27 8.67 7.76
CA LEU A 80 11.04 8.52 8.54
C LEU A 80 9.84 9.14 7.82
N ASP A 81 10.04 10.24 7.11
CA ASP A 81 8.96 10.84 6.33
C ASP A 81 8.46 9.88 5.25
N VAL A 82 9.39 9.24 4.53
CA VAL A 82 9.01 8.26 3.52
C VAL A 82 8.32 7.06 4.16
N LEU A 83 8.82 6.61 5.31
CA LEU A 83 8.21 5.50 6.02
C LEU A 83 6.75 5.80 6.36
N MET A 84 6.46 7.01 6.81
CA MET A 84 5.08 7.40 7.12
C MET A 84 4.19 7.36 5.89
N VAL A 85 4.72 7.79 4.73
CA VAL A 85 3.97 7.76 3.49
C VAL A 85 3.64 6.31 3.10
N ILE A 86 4.62 5.42 3.13
CA ILE A 86 4.36 4.03 2.71
C ILE A 86 3.48 3.29 3.70
N LYS A 87 3.54 3.64 4.98
CA LYS A 87 2.60 3.08 5.95
C LYS A 87 1.17 3.48 5.62
N TYR A 88 0.98 4.71 5.20
CA TYR A 88 -0.34 5.19 4.79
C TYR A 88 -0.82 4.45 3.54
N LEU A 89 0.08 4.24 2.59
CA LEU A 89 -0.27 3.50 1.36
C LEU A 89 -0.61 2.05 1.67
N GLU A 90 0.09 1.44 2.61
CA GLU A 90 -0.23 0.09 3.05
C GLU A 90 -1.64 0.02 3.63
N ARG A 91 -2.01 1.03 4.41
CA ARG A 91 -3.36 1.10 4.99
C ARG A 91 -4.44 1.25 3.92
N ILE A 92 -4.14 1.98 2.85
CA ILE A 92 -5.08 2.08 1.73
C ILE A 92 -5.29 0.70 1.10
N GLY A 93 -4.21 -0.06 0.92
CA GLY A 93 -4.30 -1.44 0.44
C GLY A 93 -5.13 -2.31 1.36
N ASP A 94 -4.94 -2.18 2.67
CA ASP A 94 -5.71 -2.94 3.65
C ASP A 94 -7.20 -2.62 3.57
N HIS A 95 -7.55 -1.34 3.41
CA HIS A 95 -8.94 -0.95 3.24
C HIS A 95 -9.54 -1.54 1.96
N ALA A 96 -8.76 -1.57 0.88
CA ALA A 96 -9.22 -2.17 -0.36
C ALA A 96 -9.52 -3.66 -0.16
N VAL A 97 -8.63 -4.37 0.56
CA VAL A 97 -8.84 -5.77 0.87
C VAL A 97 -10.11 -5.96 1.70
N ASN A 98 -10.32 -5.10 2.69
CA ASN A 98 -11.53 -5.17 3.51
C ASN A 98 -12.79 -5.02 2.67
N ILE A 99 -12.81 -4.08 1.74
CA ILE A 99 -13.95 -3.90 0.84
C ILE A 99 -14.16 -5.16 0.00
N ALA A 100 -13.07 -5.72 -0.54
CA ALA A 100 -13.14 -6.91 -1.37
C ALA A 100 -13.67 -8.11 -0.58
N GLU A 101 -13.25 -8.24 0.68
CA GLU A 101 -13.72 -9.31 1.54
C GLU A 101 -15.21 -9.16 1.84
N TRP A 102 -15.70 -7.93 1.98
CA TRP A 102 -17.12 -7.67 2.11
C TRP A 102 -17.90 -8.18 0.89
N VAL A 103 -17.35 -7.94 -0.30
CA VAL A 103 -18.00 -8.42 -1.54
C VAL A 103 -18.11 -9.94 -1.51
N GLU A 104 -17.03 -10.62 -1.12
CA GLU A 104 -17.05 -12.08 -1.02
C GLU A 104 -18.03 -12.55 0.04
N PHE A 105 -18.07 -11.87 1.19
CA PHE A 105 -19.00 -12.22 2.26
C PHE A 105 -20.45 -12.09 1.80
N LEU A 106 -20.78 -11.01 1.12
CA LEU A 106 -22.15 -10.79 0.65
C LEU A 106 -22.58 -11.85 -0.35
N ARG A 107 -21.62 -12.41 -1.10
CA ARG A 107 -21.93 -13.44 -2.09
C ARG A 107 -21.94 -14.85 -1.52
N THR A 108 -21.03 -15.13 -0.57
CA THR A 108 -20.84 -16.49 -0.05
C THR A 108 -21.34 -16.71 1.36
N GLY A 109 -21.55 -15.62 2.09
CA GLY A 109 -21.99 -15.70 3.49
C GLY A 109 -20.88 -15.94 4.48
N ARG A 110 -19.59 -15.79 4.07
CA ARG A 110 -18.51 -15.97 5.03
C ARG A 110 -17.30 -15.11 4.68
N TYR A 111 -16.54 -14.78 5.74
CA TYR A 111 -15.30 -14.02 5.60
C TYR A 111 -14.11 -14.96 5.46
N HIS A 112 -13.09 -14.47 4.77
CA HIS A 112 -11.79 -15.13 4.69
C HIS A 112 -10.88 -14.67 5.82
N HIS A 113 -11.12 -13.50 6.38
CA HIS A 113 -10.35 -12.94 7.48
C HIS A 113 -11.28 -12.63 8.64
N GLU A 114 -10.76 -12.78 9.85
CA GLU A 114 -11.50 -12.38 11.04
C GLU A 114 -11.47 -10.88 11.24
N LYS A 115 -10.40 -10.25 10.80
CA LYS A 115 -10.18 -8.82 11.00
C LYS A 115 -10.72 -8.05 9.82
N MET A 116 -11.86 -7.41 10.01
CA MET A 116 -12.52 -6.66 8.95
C MET A 116 -12.25 -5.17 9.01
N PHE A 117 -12.19 -4.61 10.17
CA PHE A 117 -12.04 -3.18 10.36
C PHE A 117 -10.98 -2.84 11.34
#